data_a2fbf94e0e0e49c9202ccb628894d38f
#
_entry.id   a2fbf94e0e0e49c9202ccb628894d38f
#
_cell.length_a   1.000
_cell.length_b   1.000
_cell.length_c   1.000
_cell.angle_alpha   90.00
_cell.angle_beta   90.00
_cell.angle_gamma   90.00
#
_symmetry.space_group_name_H-M   'P 1'
#
loop_
_entity.id
_entity.type
_entity.pdbx_description
1 polymer ?
#
loop_
_entity_poly.entity_id
_entity_poly.type
_entity_poly.pdbx_seq_one_letter_code
_entity_poly.pdbx_strand_id
1 'polypeptide(L)'
;DEFKVKVIPDNAAKILALRNGEIDAILGSSRLSAEGYTEISQDAAFGHAMDDSTNQTRYLGMNLNKAPFNDPLVREAISYAVNQQELETSVFDGLETAAETLFTNEKPNCGVEVKTYPTDMEKAKQLMKEAGYEDTNDDGILEKDGTSLAIHFNYSQSLASVDNAVLSIAASLKELGFDVTIDAVDMNTWYGALMAGEYDLTF
;
A
#
# COMPACT_ATOMS: atom_id res chain seq x y z
N ASP A 1 21.81 32.80 10.76
CA ASP A 1 21.12 31.55 11.10
C ASP A 1 21.56 30.47 10.10
N GLU A 2 21.80 29.24 10.57
CA GLU A 2 22.24 28.13 9.76
C GLU A 2 21.15 27.04 9.79
N PHE A 3 20.80 26.51 8.63
CA PHE A 3 19.89 25.36 8.50
C PHE A 3 20.68 24.15 7.99
N LYS A 4 20.73 23.09 8.80
CA LYS A 4 21.44 21.83 8.47
C LYS A 4 20.44 20.72 8.20
N VAL A 5 20.58 20.03 7.08
CA VAL A 5 19.81 18.84 6.78
C VAL A 5 20.67 17.60 7.02
N LYS A 6 20.18 16.72 7.90
CA LYS A 6 20.80 15.40 8.18
C LYS A 6 19.89 14.33 7.60
N VAL A 7 20.41 13.50 6.72
CA VAL A 7 19.66 12.36 6.14
C VAL A 7 19.79 11.17 7.09
N ILE A 8 18.67 10.73 7.64
CA ILE A 8 18.57 9.54 8.53
C ILE A 8 17.47 8.66 7.97
N PRO A 9 17.79 7.53 7.30
CA PRO A 9 16.76 6.69 6.65
C PRO A 9 15.85 5.96 7.64
N ASP A 10 16.40 5.44 8.74
CA ASP A 10 15.70 4.61 9.70
C ASP A 10 14.84 5.44 10.66
N ASN A 11 13.59 5.01 10.91
CA ASN A 11 12.65 5.72 11.77
C ASN A 11 13.06 5.74 13.24
N ALA A 12 13.54 4.62 13.79
CA ALA A 12 13.99 4.56 15.17
C ALA A 12 15.22 5.44 15.40
N ALA A 13 16.14 5.48 14.44
CA ALA A 13 17.29 6.37 14.47
C ALA A 13 16.88 7.86 14.40
N LYS A 14 15.84 8.22 13.63
CA LYS A 14 15.29 9.60 13.60
C LYS A 14 14.76 10.00 14.97
N ILE A 15 13.94 9.13 15.61
CA ILE A 15 13.37 9.37 16.92
C ILE A 15 14.46 9.51 17.97
N LEU A 16 15.47 8.63 17.95
CA LEU A 16 16.59 8.70 18.87
C LEU A 16 17.41 9.98 18.70
N ALA A 17 17.69 10.38 17.47
CA ALA A 17 18.41 11.62 17.16
C ALA A 17 17.64 12.87 17.65
N LEU A 18 16.31 12.86 17.51
CA LEU A 18 15.45 13.93 18.04
C LEU A 18 15.50 13.97 19.57
N ARG A 19 15.36 12.81 20.24
CA ARG A 19 15.43 12.71 21.70
C ARG A 19 16.78 13.12 22.29
N ASN A 20 17.86 12.84 21.57
CA ASN A 20 19.21 13.21 21.98
C ASN A 20 19.57 14.68 21.64
N GLY A 21 18.69 15.42 20.96
CA GLY A 21 18.99 16.78 20.52
C GLY A 21 20.04 16.85 19.40
N GLU A 22 20.26 15.78 18.66
CA GLU A 22 21.13 15.76 17.48
C GLU A 22 20.47 16.39 16.27
N ILE A 23 19.14 16.42 16.27
CA ILE A 23 18.28 17.14 15.30
C ILE A 23 17.18 17.86 16.07
N ASP A 24 16.72 19.00 15.54
CA ASP A 24 15.70 19.85 16.15
C ASP A 24 14.29 19.53 15.62
N ALA A 25 14.17 18.94 14.44
CA ALA A 25 12.90 18.62 13.80
C ALA A 25 13.01 17.48 12.78
N ILE A 26 11.91 16.77 12.55
CA ILE A 26 11.71 15.82 11.46
C ILE A 26 10.63 16.39 10.55
N LEU A 27 10.94 16.68 9.30
CA LEU A 27 10.08 17.43 8.39
C LEU A 27 9.98 16.76 7.01
N GLY A 28 8.89 17.07 6.29
CA GLY A 28 8.75 16.80 4.87
C GLY A 28 8.52 15.34 4.50
N SER A 29 8.97 14.96 3.32
CA SER A 29 8.80 13.61 2.76
C SER A 29 9.52 12.51 3.54
N SER A 30 10.52 12.88 4.35
CA SER A 30 11.24 11.97 5.27
C SER A 30 10.54 11.81 6.62
N ARG A 31 9.24 12.07 6.66
CA ARG A 31 8.39 11.93 7.84
C ARG A 31 8.56 10.57 8.54
N LEU A 32 8.10 10.50 9.76
CA LEU A 32 8.04 9.24 10.50
C LEU A 32 7.00 8.28 9.89
N SER A 33 7.13 7.00 10.16
CA SER A 33 6.04 6.04 10.02
C SER A 33 4.87 6.43 10.92
N ALA A 34 3.68 5.87 10.68
CA ALA A 34 2.50 6.09 11.52
C ALA A 34 2.81 5.79 13.00
N GLU A 35 3.37 4.61 13.26
CA GLU A 35 3.80 4.20 14.61
C GLU A 35 4.79 5.20 15.25
N GLY A 36 5.81 5.62 14.48
CA GLY A 36 6.80 6.58 14.99
C GLY A 36 6.22 7.96 15.26
N TYR A 37 5.24 8.41 14.46
CA TYR A 37 4.52 9.64 14.72
C TYR A 37 3.66 9.53 16.00
N THR A 38 2.92 8.44 16.16
CA THR A 38 2.11 8.17 17.34
C THR A 38 2.97 8.14 18.60
N GLU A 39 4.16 7.49 18.55
CA GLU A 39 5.10 7.46 19.66
C GLU A 39 5.53 8.89 20.09
N ILE A 40 5.93 9.73 19.14
CA ILE A 40 6.41 11.09 19.45
C ILE A 40 5.27 12.04 19.81
N SER A 41 4.08 11.90 19.21
CA SER A 41 2.93 12.77 19.51
C SER A 41 2.39 12.58 20.92
N GLN A 42 2.61 11.43 21.54
CA GLN A 42 2.25 11.13 22.93
C GLN A 42 3.30 11.64 23.95
N ASP A 43 4.48 12.03 23.50
CA ASP A 43 5.56 12.53 24.35
C ASP A 43 5.45 14.06 24.50
N ALA A 44 5.06 14.52 25.70
CA ALA A 44 4.87 15.94 25.99
C ALA A 44 6.16 16.80 25.86
N ALA A 45 7.33 16.18 25.71
CA ALA A 45 8.59 16.89 25.48
C ALA A 45 8.71 17.42 24.02
N PHE A 46 7.90 16.93 23.09
CA PHE A 46 7.98 17.28 21.68
C PHE A 46 6.69 17.92 21.17
N GLY A 47 6.86 18.95 20.36
CA GLY A 47 5.76 19.50 19.56
C GLY A 47 5.52 18.65 18.32
N HIS A 48 4.27 18.54 17.91
CA HIS A 48 3.89 17.84 16.68
C HIS A 48 2.81 18.61 15.94
N ALA A 49 2.74 18.43 14.64
CA ALA A 49 1.67 18.94 13.79
C ALA A 49 1.43 17.96 12.63
N MET A 50 0.18 17.82 12.24
CA MET A 50 -0.23 17.07 11.06
C MET A 50 -1.12 17.96 10.21
N ASP A 51 -0.99 17.85 8.89
CA ASP A 51 -1.87 18.52 7.96
C ASP A 51 -3.19 17.71 7.87
N ASP A 52 -4.30 18.36 8.09
CA ASP A 52 -5.63 17.76 8.01
C ASP A 52 -6.11 17.57 6.56
N SER A 53 -5.38 18.15 5.58
CA SER A 53 -5.75 18.06 4.17
C SER A 53 -5.27 16.75 3.53
N THR A 54 -6.17 16.05 2.88
CA THR A 54 -5.85 14.89 2.04
C THR A 54 -5.41 15.35 0.66
N ASN A 55 -4.12 15.27 0.36
CA ASN A 55 -3.56 15.70 -0.93
C ASN A 55 -2.85 14.57 -1.70
N GLN A 56 -2.73 13.41 -1.11
CA GLN A 56 -2.16 12.21 -1.72
C GLN A 56 -3.06 11.01 -1.46
N THR A 57 -3.25 10.17 -2.47
CA THR A 57 -3.96 8.91 -2.35
C THR A 57 -3.00 7.78 -2.69
N ARG A 58 -2.86 6.81 -1.79
CA ARG A 58 -2.18 5.55 -2.08
C ARG A 58 -3.13 4.65 -2.84
N TYR A 59 -2.64 3.93 -3.82
CA TYR A 59 -3.44 3.03 -4.62
C TYR A 59 -2.65 1.81 -5.06
N LEU A 60 -3.34 0.73 -5.26
CA LEU A 60 -2.78 -0.50 -5.82
C LEU A 60 -2.85 -0.41 -7.34
N GLY A 61 -1.68 -0.29 -7.97
CA GLY A 61 -1.55 -0.21 -9.44
C GLY A 61 -1.46 -1.61 -10.06
N MET A 62 -2.36 -1.94 -10.97
CA MET A 62 -2.40 -3.22 -11.68
C MET A 62 -2.03 -3.03 -13.14
N ASN A 63 -1.13 -3.86 -13.69
CA ASN A 63 -0.76 -3.78 -15.09
C ASN A 63 -1.82 -4.44 -15.99
N LEU A 64 -2.70 -3.64 -16.56
CA LEU A 64 -3.81 -4.12 -17.38
C LEU A 64 -3.39 -4.80 -18.69
N ASN A 65 -2.13 -4.68 -19.09
CA ASN A 65 -1.59 -5.34 -20.30
C ASN A 65 -1.11 -6.77 -20.03
N LYS A 66 -1.12 -7.19 -18.76
CA LYS A 66 -0.66 -8.51 -18.33
C LYS A 66 -1.80 -9.32 -17.69
N ALA A 67 -1.83 -10.63 -17.97
CA ALA A 67 -2.61 -11.55 -17.15
C ALA A 67 -2.01 -11.60 -15.71
N PRO A 68 -2.82 -11.71 -14.65
CA PRO A 68 -4.28 -11.88 -14.68
C PRO A 68 -5.04 -10.53 -14.68
N PHE A 69 -4.36 -9.38 -14.61
CA PHE A 69 -4.96 -8.07 -14.39
C PHE A 69 -5.69 -7.48 -15.60
N ASN A 70 -5.54 -8.08 -16.79
CA ASN A 70 -6.37 -7.77 -17.97
C ASN A 70 -7.84 -8.21 -17.81
N ASP A 71 -8.13 -9.16 -16.90
CA ASP A 71 -9.49 -9.61 -16.60
C ASP A 71 -10.15 -8.68 -15.57
N PRO A 72 -11.30 -8.05 -15.86
CA PRO A 72 -12.00 -7.19 -14.91
C PRO A 72 -12.52 -7.93 -13.68
N LEU A 73 -12.87 -9.23 -13.77
CA LEU A 73 -13.32 -10.02 -12.63
C LEU A 73 -12.21 -10.22 -11.61
N VAL A 74 -10.96 -10.42 -12.07
CA VAL A 74 -9.79 -10.53 -11.20
C VAL A 74 -9.53 -9.22 -10.45
N ARG A 75 -9.60 -8.08 -11.15
CA ARG A 75 -9.43 -6.77 -10.51
C ARG A 75 -10.52 -6.48 -9.49
N GLU A 76 -11.75 -6.86 -9.79
CA GLU A 76 -12.87 -6.74 -8.87
C GLU A 76 -12.69 -7.67 -7.64
N ALA A 77 -12.22 -8.90 -7.85
CA ALA A 77 -11.89 -9.83 -6.78
C ALA A 77 -10.84 -9.26 -5.82
N ILE A 78 -9.77 -8.70 -6.34
CA ILE A 78 -8.73 -8.04 -5.53
C ILE A 78 -9.30 -6.87 -4.73
N SER A 79 -10.20 -6.08 -5.32
CA SER A 79 -10.84 -4.96 -4.62
C SER A 79 -11.69 -5.41 -3.42
N TYR A 80 -12.33 -6.59 -3.48
CA TYR A 80 -13.05 -7.18 -2.35
C TYR A 80 -12.12 -7.87 -1.35
N ALA A 81 -10.98 -8.40 -1.79
CA ALA A 81 -10.06 -9.14 -0.93
C ALA A 81 -9.21 -8.24 -0.02
N VAL A 82 -8.83 -7.03 -0.50
CA VAL A 82 -7.98 -6.11 0.26
C VAL A 82 -8.78 -5.43 1.36
N ASN A 83 -8.38 -5.63 2.61
CA ASN A 83 -9.03 -5.06 3.78
C ASN A 83 -8.53 -3.63 4.04
N GLN A 84 -9.19 -2.64 3.42
CA GLN A 84 -8.83 -1.22 3.58
C GLN A 84 -9.00 -0.74 5.03
N GLN A 85 -10.00 -1.23 5.77
CA GLN A 85 -10.22 -0.87 7.17
C GLN A 85 -9.09 -1.36 8.08
N GLU A 86 -8.53 -2.54 7.81
CA GLU A 86 -7.37 -3.05 8.53
C GLU A 86 -6.12 -2.23 8.22
N LEU A 87 -5.92 -1.84 6.96
CA LEU A 87 -4.83 -0.94 6.59
C LEU A 87 -4.94 0.40 7.34
N GLU A 88 -6.12 1.02 7.36
CA GLU A 88 -6.37 2.26 8.09
C GLU A 88 -6.03 2.13 9.57
N THR A 89 -6.57 1.11 10.25
CA THR A 89 -6.49 1.02 11.71
C THR A 89 -5.19 0.39 12.21
N SER A 90 -4.70 -0.67 11.55
CA SER A 90 -3.59 -1.49 12.05
C SER A 90 -2.24 -1.15 11.43
N VAL A 91 -2.24 -0.65 10.18
CA VAL A 91 -1.01 -0.31 9.46
C VAL A 91 -0.71 1.18 9.55
N PHE A 92 -1.72 2.01 9.40
CA PHE A 92 -1.58 3.48 9.40
C PHE A 92 -2.02 4.13 10.71
N ASP A 93 -2.36 3.34 11.72
CA ASP A 93 -2.67 3.79 13.10
C ASP A 93 -3.76 4.87 13.15
N GLY A 94 -4.72 4.81 12.21
CA GLY A 94 -5.79 5.79 12.03
C GLY A 94 -5.35 7.14 11.47
N LEU A 95 -4.10 7.29 11.05
CA LEU A 95 -3.56 8.54 10.50
C LEU A 95 -3.85 8.72 9.00
N GLU A 96 -4.19 7.66 8.31
CA GLU A 96 -4.63 7.67 6.92
C GLU A 96 -6.02 7.04 6.85
N THR A 97 -6.91 7.55 6.03
CA THR A 97 -8.28 7.06 5.87
C THR A 97 -8.44 6.29 4.58
N ALA A 98 -9.28 5.25 4.61
CA ALA A 98 -9.63 4.48 3.41
C ALA A 98 -10.24 5.40 2.34
N ALA A 99 -9.75 5.29 1.10
CA ALA A 99 -10.20 6.09 -0.02
C ALA A 99 -11.09 5.26 -0.97
N GLU A 100 -12.25 5.79 -1.33
CA GLU A 100 -13.15 5.16 -2.30
C GLU A 100 -12.75 5.47 -3.75
N THR A 101 -12.01 6.56 -3.95
CA THR A 101 -11.60 7.05 -5.28
C THR A 101 -10.16 7.55 -5.26
N LEU A 102 -9.56 7.66 -6.44
CA LEU A 102 -8.21 8.23 -6.60
C LEU A 102 -8.15 9.71 -6.16
N PHE A 103 -9.24 10.44 -6.30
CA PHE A 103 -9.36 11.84 -5.88
C PHE A 103 -10.44 11.95 -4.80
N THR A 104 -10.15 12.63 -3.71
CA THR A 104 -11.10 12.81 -2.61
C THR A 104 -12.29 13.67 -3.05
N ASN A 105 -13.46 13.41 -2.47
CA ASN A 105 -14.69 14.16 -2.76
C ASN A 105 -14.59 15.65 -2.39
N GLU A 106 -13.62 16.02 -1.56
CA GLU A 106 -13.32 17.41 -1.18
C GLU A 106 -12.69 18.22 -2.32
N LYS A 107 -12.08 17.54 -3.32
CA LYS A 107 -11.51 18.24 -4.46
C LYS A 107 -12.61 18.72 -5.41
N PRO A 108 -12.47 19.93 -5.98
CA PRO A 108 -13.43 20.46 -6.94
C PRO A 108 -13.69 19.48 -8.09
N ASN A 109 -14.98 19.24 -8.38
CA ASN A 109 -15.45 18.32 -9.45
C ASN A 109 -15.11 16.83 -9.26
N CYS A 110 -14.74 16.40 -8.06
CA CYS A 110 -14.44 15.01 -7.76
C CYS A 110 -15.53 14.27 -6.97
N GLY A 111 -16.62 14.96 -6.58
CA GLY A 111 -17.76 14.37 -5.90
C GLY A 111 -18.64 13.56 -6.86
N VAL A 112 -18.24 12.34 -7.16
CA VAL A 112 -18.97 11.39 -8.03
C VAL A 112 -19.38 10.16 -7.23
N GLU A 113 -20.56 9.62 -7.53
CA GLU A 113 -20.95 8.31 -7.01
C GLU A 113 -20.08 7.23 -7.66
N VAL A 114 -19.45 6.40 -6.82
CA VAL A 114 -18.61 5.29 -7.26
C VAL A 114 -19.10 3.98 -6.65
N LYS A 115 -18.78 2.88 -7.33
CA LYS A 115 -18.98 1.55 -6.77
C LYS A 115 -17.97 1.35 -5.65
N THR A 116 -18.43 1.00 -4.47
CA THR A 116 -17.58 0.64 -3.33
C THR A 116 -17.39 -0.87 -3.25
N TYR A 117 -16.29 -1.29 -2.65
CA TYR A 117 -15.90 -2.69 -2.51
C TYR A 117 -15.62 -2.98 -1.03
N PRO A 118 -16.66 -3.19 -0.19
CA PRO A 118 -16.44 -3.62 1.19
C PRO A 118 -15.71 -4.96 1.20
N THR A 119 -14.81 -5.14 2.15
CA THR A 119 -14.04 -6.39 2.26
C THR A 119 -14.95 -7.61 2.35
N ASP A 120 -14.81 -8.51 1.39
CA ASP A 120 -15.59 -9.75 1.27
C ASP A 120 -14.76 -10.81 0.54
N MET A 121 -14.03 -11.62 1.30
CA MET A 121 -13.15 -12.66 0.75
C MET A 121 -13.93 -13.77 0.03
N GLU A 122 -15.14 -14.10 0.49
CA GLU A 122 -15.97 -15.13 -0.17
C GLU A 122 -16.44 -14.65 -1.54
N LYS A 123 -16.84 -13.37 -1.62
CA LYS A 123 -17.16 -12.74 -2.91
C LYS A 123 -15.94 -12.66 -3.83
N ALA A 124 -14.78 -12.36 -3.29
CA ALA A 124 -13.53 -12.35 -4.05
C ALA A 124 -13.21 -13.72 -4.64
N LYS A 125 -13.29 -14.79 -3.83
CA LYS A 125 -13.08 -16.17 -4.29
C LYS A 125 -14.10 -16.59 -5.35
N GLN A 126 -15.37 -16.18 -5.19
CA GLN A 126 -16.40 -16.43 -6.20
C GLN A 126 -16.05 -15.79 -7.55
N LEU A 127 -15.60 -14.53 -7.55
CA LEU A 127 -15.19 -13.82 -8.76
C LEU A 127 -13.97 -14.47 -9.44
N MET A 128 -13.00 -14.96 -8.66
CA MET A 128 -11.87 -15.72 -9.23
C MET A 128 -12.34 -16.98 -9.93
N LYS A 129 -13.30 -17.70 -9.34
CA LYS A 129 -13.91 -18.89 -9.96
C LYS A 129 -14.67 -18.51 -11.24
N GLU A 130 -15.45 -17.43 -11.24
CA GLU A 130 -16.15 -16.91 -12.42
C GLU A 130 -15.16 -16.52 -13.54
N ALA A 131 -13.96 -16.01 -13.17
CA ALA A 131 -12.87 -15.73 -14.09
C ALA A 131 -12.15 -16.99 -14.61
N GLY A 132 -12.51 -18.17 -14.11
CA GLY A 132 -11.96 -19.46 -14.54
C GLY A 132 -10.67 -19.87 -13.82
N TYR A 133 -10.42 -19.33 -12.62
CA TYR A 133 -9.30 -19.72 -11.76
C TYR A 133 -9.77 -20.74 -10.71
N GLU A 134 -9.08 -21.87 -10.59
CA GLU A 134 -9.36 -22.93 -9.62
C GLU A 134 -8.04 -23.52 -9.11
N ASP A 135 -8.02 -23.94 -7.84
CA ASP A 135 -6.91 -24.73 -7.28
C ASP A 135 -7.12 -26.19 -7.73
N THR A 136 -6.32 -26.64 -8.67
CA THR A 136 -6.48 -27.96 -9.31
C THR A 136 -5.61 -29.04 -8.69
N ASN A 137 -4.70 -28.68 -7.78
CA ASN A 137 -3.70 -29.57 -7.19
C ASN A 137 -3.69 -29.54 -5.65
N ASP A 138 -4.59 -28.75 -5.02
CA ASP A 138 -4.75 -28.58 -3.57
C ASP A 138 -3.48 -27.96 -2.90
N ASP A 139 -2.73 -27.10 -3.59
CA ASP A 139 -1.58 -26.40 -3.01
C ASP A 139 -1.92 -25.01 -2.48
N GLY A 140 -3.16 -24.56 -2.67
CA GLY A 140 -3.66 -23.25 -2.24
C GLY A 140 -3.41 -22.13 -3.24
N ILE A 141 -2.79 -22.42 -4.38
CA ILE A 141 -2.57 -21.48 -5.48
C ILE A 141 -3.57 -21.80 -6.60
N LEU A 142 -4.20 -20.75 -7.11
CA LEU A 142 -5.14 -20.90 -8.21
C LEU A 142 -4.41 -21.05 -9.54
N GLU A 143 -4.99 -21.85 -10.45
CA GLU A 143 -4.54 -21.98 -11.82
C GLU A 143 -5.64 -21.64 -12.81
N LYS A 144 -5.21 -21.25 -14.02
CA LYS A 144 -6.06 -21.14 -15.19
C LYS A 144 -5.31 -21.67 -16.42
N ASP A 145 -5.93 -22.58 -17.17
CA ASP A 145 -5.34 -23.21 -18.35
C ASP A 145 -3.95 -23.85 -18.07
N GLY A 146 -3.77 -24.41 -16.87
CA GLY A 146 -2.53 -25.05 -16.42
C GLY A 146 -1.42 -24.08 -16.04
N THR A 147 -1.73 -22.78 -15.90
CA THR A 147 -0.77 -21.76 -15.46
C THR A 147 -1.13 -21.28 -14.06
N SER A 148 -0.19 -21.40 -13.13
CA SER A 148 -0.32 -20.91 -11.75
C SER A 148 -0.43 -19.39 -11.69
N LEU A 149 -1.23 -18.91 -10.76
CA LEU A 149 -1.51 -17.50 -10.52
C LEU A 149 -0.36 -16.84 -9.74
N ALA A 150 0.81 -16.76 -10.36
CA ALA A 150 2.00 -16.15 -9.79
C ALA A 150 2.16 -14.70 -10.25
N ILE A 151 2.47 -13.79 -9.32
CA ILE A 151 2.64 -12.37 -9.59
C ILE A 151 3.83 -11.79 -8.85
N HIS A 152 4.41 -10.73 -9.40
CA HIS A 152 5.38 -9.87 -8.75
C HIS A 152 4.69 -8.60 -8.25
N PHE A 153 4.83 -8.35 -6.93
CA PHE A 153 4.33 -7.17 -6.28
C PHE A 153 5.50 -6.25 -5.92
N ASN A 154 5.77 -5.26 -6.75
CA ASN A 154 6.87 -4.34 -6.54
C ASN A 154 6.43 -3.06 -5.83
N TYR A 155 7.33 -2.51 -5.01
CA TYR A 155 7.13 -1.23 -4.33
C TYR A 155 8.46 -0.58 -3.98
N SER A 156 8.41 0.73 -3.68
CA SER A 156 9.59 1.43 -3.19
C SER A 156 9.69 1.37 -1.68
N GLN A 157 10.71 0.66 -1.18
CA GLN A 157 11.04 0.60 0.25
C GLN A 157 11.48 1.95 0.86
N SER A 158 11.65 2.99 0.04
CA SER A 158 11.99 4.34 0.49
C SER A 158 10.80 5.11 1.05
N LEU A 159 9.58 4.60 0.89
CA LEU A 159 8.36 5.22 1.36
C LEU A 159 8.03 4.73 2.77
N ALA A 160 7.83 5.66 3.70
CA ALA A 160 7.48 5.33 5.07
C ALA A 160 6.12 4.59 5.15
N SER A 161 6.03 3.61 6.03
CA SER A 161 4.82 2.81 6.32
C SER A 161 4.30 1.96 5.14
N VAL A 162 5.04 1.85 4.04
CA VAL A 162 4.62 1.06 2.88
C VAL A 162 4.86 -0.44 3.09
N ASP A 163 5.96 -0.81 3.75
CA ASP A 163 6.32 -2.23 3.95
C ASP A 163 5.18 -3.04 4.59
N ASN A 164 4.62 -2.54 5.71
CA ASN A 164 3.54 -3.22 6.41
C ASN A 164 2.25 -3.28 5.57
N ALA A 165 1.95 -2.22 4.80
CA ALA A 165 0.81 -2.20 3.88
C ALA A 165 0.95 -3.26 2.78
N VAL A 166 2.13 -3.35 2.16
CA VAL A 166 2.43 -4.36 1.14
C VAL A 166 2.32 -5.78 1.70
N LEU A 167 2.83 -6.01 2.92
CA LEU A 167 2.72 -7.32 3.58
C LEU A 167 1.27 -7.70 3.87
N SER A 168 0.44 -6.78 4.36
CA SER A 168 -0.99 -7.02 4.60
C SER A 168 -1.75 -7.30 3.29
N ILE A 169 -1.51 -6.50 2.25
CA ILE A 169 -2.11 -6.71 0.93
C ILE A 169 -1.68 -8.06 0.35
N ALA A 170 -0.39 -8.39 0.42
CA ALA A 170 0.12 -9.67 -0.07
C ALA A 170 -0.49 -10.87 0.69
N ALA A 171 -0.75 -10.73 2.00
CA ALA A 171 -1.44 -11.75 2.77
C ALA A 171 -2.87 -11.98 2.27
N SER A 172 -3.62 -10.90 2.01
CA SER A 172 -4.97 -10.97 1.43
C SER A 172 -4.96 -11.64 0.04
N LEU A 173 -3.97 -11.31 -0.79
CA LEU A 173 -3.84 -11.91 -2.12
C LEU A 173 -3.48 -13.41 -2.04
N LYS A 174 -2.62 -13.81 -1.10
CA LYS A 174 -2.31 -15.22 -0.86
C LYS A 174 -3.53 -15.99 -0.39
N GLU A 175 -4.35 -15.41 0.50
CA GLU A 175 -5.62 -16.01 0.91
C GLU A 175 -6.60 -16.16 -0.27
N LEU A 176 -6.53 -15.26 -1.25
CA LEU A 176 -7.31 -15.32 -2.50
C LEU A 176 -6.75 -16.36 -3.49
N GLY A 177 -5.58 -16.96 -3.23
CA GLY A 177 -4.96 -17.99 -4.06
C GLY A 177 -3.87 -17.49 -5.02
N PHE A 178 -3.30 -16.32 -4.79
CA PHE A 178 -2.14 -15.85 -5.54
C PHE A 178 -0.82 -16.37 -4.92
N ASP A 179 0.12 -16.76 -5.77
CA ASP A 179 1.53 -16.85 -5.38
C ASP A 179 2.19 -15.48 -5.57
N VAL A 180 2.48 -14.80 -4.44
CA VAL A 180 2.96 -13.41 -4.45
C VAL A 180 4.43 -13.36 -4.09
N THR A 181 5.25 -12.93 -5.05
CA THR A 181 6.64 -12.52 -4.83
C THR A 181 6.69 -11.01 -4.58
N ILE A 182 7.23 -10.61 -3.43
CA ILE A 182 7.37 -9.19 -3.05
C ILE A 182 8.75 -8.69 -3.46
N ASP A 183 8.79 -7.66 -4.29
CA ASP A 183 9.99 -7.01 -4.78
C ASP A 183 10.14 -5.61 -4.17
N ALA A 184 10.90 -5.53 -3.06
CA ALA A 184 11.24 -4.28 -2.41
C ALA A 184 12.47 -3.65 -3.08
N VAL A 185 12.32 -2.53 -3.74
CA VAL A 185 13.38 -1.89 -4.53
C VAL A 185 13.56 -0.41 -4.14
N ASP A 186 14.65 0.20 -4.58
CA ASP A 186 14.84 1.65 -4.40
C ASP A 186 13.90 2.46 -5.32
N MET A 187 13.70 3.74 -4.97
CA MET A 187 12.77 4.63 -5.67
C MET A 187 13.05 4.76 -7.18
N ASN A 188 14.31 4.79 -7.61
CA ASN A 188 14.64 4.97 -9.02
C ASN A 188 14.35 3.69 -9.82
N THR A 189 14.68 2.54 -9.24
CA THR A 189 14.37 1.23 -9.81
C THR A 189 12.86 1.02 -9.92
N TRP A 190 12.11 1.33 -8.84
CA TRP A 190 10.66 1.26 -8.82
C TRP A 190 10.03 2.15 -9.90
N TYR A 191 10.45 3.43 -9.95
CA TYR A 191 9.93 4.39 -10.92
C TYR A 191 10.29 4.00 -12.37
N GLY A 192 11.50 3.48 -12.58
CA GLY A 192 11.93 2.97 -13.89
C GLY A 192 11.04 1.82 -14.37
N ALA A 193 10.79 0.82 -13.53
CA ALA A 193 9.90 -0.30 -13.83
C ALA A 193 8.47 0.18 -14.11
N LEU A 194 7.97 1.15 -13.33
CA LEU A 194 6.65 1.73 -13.53
C LEU A 194 6.51 2.38 -14.91
N MET A 195 7.47 3.21 -15.29
CA MET A 195 7.48 3.91 -16.58
C MET A 195 7.68 2.97 -17.79
N ALA A 196 8.39 1.85 -17.59
CA ALA A 196 8.59 0.83 -18.61
C ALA A 196 7.41 -0.18 -18.72
N GLY A 197 6.47 -0.18 -17.74
CA GLY A 197 5.42 -1.21 -17.66
C GLY A 197 5.97 -2.59 -17.24
N GLU A 198 7.12 -2.61 -16.57
CA GLU A 198 7.80 -3.83 -16.11
C GLU A 198 7.39 -4.19 -14.68
N TYR A 199 6.11 -4.23 -14.41
CA TYR A 199 5.52 -4.65 -13.14
C TYR A 199 4.24 -5.46 -13.41
N ASP A 200 3.80 -6.23 -12.43
CA ASP A 200 2.49 -6.88 -12.43
C ASP A 200 1.55 -6.10 -11.53
N LEU A 201 1.91 -5.97 -10.25
CA LEU A 201 1.22 -5.22 -9.22
C LEU A 201 2.21 -4.27 -8.55
N THR A 202 1.76 -3.06 -8.19
CA THR A 202 2.60 -2.06 -7.50
C THR A 202 1.80 -1.25 -6.48
N PHE A 203 2.48 -0.73 -5.44
CA PHE A 203 1.87 0.09 -4.40
C PHE A 203 2.69 1.35 -4.13
#